data_f9d9f2547470ffda7f1bbaf472a036ef
#
_entry.id   f9d9f2547470ffda7f1bbaf472a036ef
#
_cell.length_a   1.000
_cell.length_b   1.000
_cell.length_c   1.000
_cell.angle_alpha   90.00
_cell.angle_beta   90.00
_cell.angle_gamma   90.00
#
_symmetry.space_group_name_H-M   'P 1'
#
loop_
_entity.id
_entity.type
_entity.pdbx_description
1 polymer ?
#
loop_
_entity_poly.entity_id
_entity_poly.type
_entity_poly.pdbx_seq_one_letter_code
_entity_poly.pdbx_strand_id
1 'polypeptide(L)'
;ILAFFGPGISLIRLFFEGEGTYTEDIGDYGEFEGFRGYSRLYIFPETIPEGARAEEYFYFYQDTLFDPSAQIYLECSYDDMAYVRELERLSGIREIYRGESQVLQLDEVNFAWPAFVTIYGDNHCWEYALLLDDNRIAYVFLQFQNRREIAFPTEYLPHHYGMGVEEESFSIYLFDVGGGARAGDF
;
A
#
# COMPACT_ATOMS: atom_id res chain seq x y z
N ILE A 1 -1.97 25.99 -17.35
CA ILE A 1 -1.29 25.55 -16.12
C ILE A 1 -0.64 24.24 -16.48
N LEU A 2 0.69 24.23 -16.70
CA LEU A 2 1.48 23.04 -16.95
C LEU A 2 1.76 22.39 -15.61
N ALA A 3 1.12 21.24 -15.34
CA ALA A 3 1.51 20.38 -14.24
C ALA A 3 2.90 19.77 -14.57
N PHE A 4 3.88 20.06 -13.73
CA PHE A 4 5.18 19.40 -13.78
C PHE A 4 5.01 17.97 -13.26
N PHE A 5 4.80 17.02 -14.16
CA PHE A 5 4.99 15.61 -13.85
C PHE A 5 6.49 15.35 -13.79
N GLY A 6 6.96 14.81 -12.68
CA GLY A 6 8.37 14.44 -12.53
C GLY A 6 8.78 13.40 -13.60
N PRO A 7 10.04 13.40 -14.06
CA PRO A 7 10.51 12.57 -15.17
C PRO A 7 10.45 11.06 -14.93
N GLY A 8 10.15 10.60 -13.69
CA GLY A 8 10.02 9.18 -13.36
C GLY A 8 8.72 8.53 -13.82
N ILE A 9 7.61 9.25 -13.74
CA ILE A 9 6.26 8.69 -14.02
C ILE A 9 6.09 8.39 -15.52
N SER A 10 6.68 9.20 -16.40
CA SER A 10 6.54 9.05 -17.86
C SER A 10 7.21 7.80 -18.43
N LEU A 11 8.23 7.25 -17.77
CA LEU A 11 8.92 6.02 -18.20
C LEU A 11 8.17 4.77 -17.75
N ILE A 12 7.52 4.81 -16.59
CA ILE A 12 6.74 3.70 -16.04
C ILE A 12 5.51 3.42 -16.92
N ARG A 13 4.88 4.46 -17.45
CA ARG A 13 3.74 4.36 -18.38
C ARG A 13 3.97 3.39 -19.55
N LEU A 14 5.21 3.26 -20.03
CA LEU A 14 5.57 2.35 -21.13
C LEU A 14 5.55 0.86 -20.73
N PHE A 15 5.64 0.53 -19.45
CA PHE A 15 5.65 -0.86 -18.97
C PHE A 15 4.24 -1.42 -18.73
N PHE A 16 3.24 -0.57 -18.53
CA PHE A 16 1.87 -0.98 -18.21
C PHE A 16 0.90 -0.89 -19.40
N GLU A 17 1.37 -0.57 -20.60
CA GLU A 17 0.54 -0.49 -21.83
C GLU A 17 0.09 -1.86 -22.37
N GLY A 18 0.00 -2.90 -21.53
CA GLY A 18 -0.50 -4.23 -21.90
C GLY A 18 -1.51 -4.76 -20.89
N GLU A 19 -2.64 -5.24 -21.32
CA GLU A 19 -3.64 -6.12 -20.68
C GLU A 19 -4.03 -5.87 -19.18
N GLY A 20 -3.71 -4.73 -18.56
CA GLY A 20 -4.09 -4.36 -17.19
C GLY A 20 -4.95 -3.10 -17.13
N THR A 21 -5.71 -2.94 -16.04
CA THR A 21 -6.39 -1.69 -15.71
C THR A 21 -5.41 -0.76 -15.00
N TYR A 22 -5.32 0.48 -15.45
CA TYR A 22 -4.37 1.45 -14.95
C TYR A 22 -5.01 2.85 -14.91
N THR A 23 -4.78 3.59 -13.84
CA THR A 23 -5.12 5.02 -13.73
C THR A 23 -4.19 5.77 -12.78
N GLU A 24 -3.98 7.05 -13.05
CA GLU A 24 -3.35 8.06 -12.18
C GLU A 24 -4.35 9.15 -11.79
N ASP A 25 -5.61 9.03 -12.24
CA ASP A 25 -6.63 10.01 -11.92
C ASP A 25 -7.20 9.76 -10.53
N ILE A 26 -7.02 10.71 -9.62
CA ILE A 26 -7.57 10.62 -8.26
C ILE A 26 -9.10 10.56 -8.27
N GLY A 27 -9.75 11.01 -9.34
CA GLY A 27 -11.20 10.87 -9.52
C GLY A 27 -11.67 9.42 -9.55
N ASP A 28 -10.78 8.50 -9.93
CA ASP A 28 -11.04 7.06 -9.98
C ASP A 28 -10.75 6.37 -8.63
N TYR A 29 -10.37 7.10 -7.59
CA TYR A 29 -9.96 6.51 -6.32
C TYR A 29 -11.03 5.58 -5.70
N GLY A 30 -12.32 5.89 -5.88
CA GLY A 30 -13.44 5.05 -5.43
C GLY A 30 -13.57 3.72 -6.19
N GLU A 31 -12.87 3.55 -7.32
CA GLU A 31 -12.90 2.34 -8.16
C GLU A 31 -12.14 1.14 -7.54
N PHE A 32 -11.58 1.28 -6.34
CA PHE A 32 -11.04 0.15 -5.57
C PHE A 32 -12.03 -0.99 -5.38
N GLU A 33 -13.32 -0.75 -5.46
CA GLU A 33 -14.37 -1.77 -5.40
C GLU A 33 -14.19 -2.87 -6.45
N GLY A 34 -13.54 -2.55 -7.58
CA GLY A 34 -13.17 -3.50 -8.62
C GLY A 34 -11.89 -4.31 -8.29
N PHE A 35 -11.13 -3.95 -7.27
CA PHE A 35 -9.92 -4.66 -6.87
C PHE A 35 -10.27 -5.98 -6.19
N ARG A 36 -9.81 -7.08 -6.79
CA ARG A 36 -10.04 -8.46 -6.33
C ARG A 36 -8.72 -9.15 -6.01
N GLY A 37 -7.89 -8.49 -5.18
CA GLY A 37 -6.69 -9.12 -4.65
C GLY A 37 -7.00 -10.06 -3.48
N TYR A 38 -5.98 -10.72 -2.98
CA TYR A 38 -6.07 -11.54 -1.77
C TYR A 38 -6.30 -10.69 -0.51
N SER A 39 -6.04 -9.41 -0.58
CA SER A 39 -6.18 -8.46 0.52
C SER A 39 -7.44 -7.64 0.40
N ARG A 40 -8.06 -7.37 1.54
CA ARG A 40 -8.88 -6.17 1.71
C ARG A 40 -7.90 -5.03 1.90
N LEU A 41 -8.22 -3.85 1.41
CA LEU A 41 -7.39 -2.67 1.65
C LEU A 41 -7.73 -2.08 3.04
N TYR A 42 -7.08 -2.62 4.06
CA TYR A 42 -7.36 -2.25 5.45
C TYR A 42 -6.87 -0.86 5.81
N ILE A 43 -5.73 -0.47 5.21
CA ILE A 43 -5.01 0.73 5.63
C ILE A 43 -5.41 1.96 4.83
N PHE A 44 -5.86 1.77 3.59
CA PHE A 44 -6.30 2.88 2.73
C PHE A 44 -7.55 3.55 3.30
N PRO A 45 -7.68 4.89 3.25
CA PRO A 45 -8.92 5.56 3.59
C PRO A 45 -9.99 5.26 2.53
N GLU A 46 -11.26 5.11 2.93
CA GLU A 46 -12.37 4.87 1.99
C GLU A 46 -12.56 6.02 1.00
N THR A 47 -12.27 7.23 1.43
CA THR A 47 -12.29 8.46 0.63
C THR A 47 -11.15 9.36 1.09
N ILE A 48 -10.73 10.31 0.26
CA ILE A 48 -9.74 11.30 0.68
C ILE A 48 -10.30 12.06 1.88
N PRO A 49 -9.63 12.01 3.05
CA PRO A 49 -10.15 12.60 4.29
C PRO A 49 -10.32 14.11 4.21
N GLU A 50 -11.28 14.65 4.95
CA GLU A 50 -11.43 16.11 5.10
C GLU A 50 -10.17 16.70 5.77
N GLY A 51 -9.60 17.74 5.18
CA GLY A 51 -8.33 18.34 5.59
C GLY A 51 -7.12 17.63 5.00
N ALA A 52 -7.32 16.64 4.14
CA ALA A 52 -6.27 16.03 3.35
C ALA A 52 -6.35 16.45 1.87
N ARG A 53 -5.21 16.40 1.20
CA ARG A 53 -5.09 16.58 -0.24
C ARG A 53 -4.27 15.44 -0.81
N ALA A 54 -4.81 14.74 -1.83
CA ALA A 54 -4.04 13.78 -2.58
C ALA A 54 -2.96 14.50 -3.40
N GLU A 55 -1.71 14.09 -3.23
CA GLU A 55 -0.55 14.61 -3.93
C GLU A 55 -0.21 13.75 -5.14
N GLU A 56 -0.21 12.43 -4.94
CA GLU A 56 0.04 11.44 -5.98
C GLU A 56 -0.93 10.26 -5.79
N TYR A 57 -1.33 9.68 -6.90
CA TYR A 57 -2.14 8.48 -6.95
C TYR A 57 -1.72 7.62 -8.12
N PHE A 58 -1.66 6.32 -7.90
CA PHE A 58 -1.41 5.32 -8.92
C PHE A 58 -2.19 4.06 -8.59
N TYR A 59 -2.89 3.55 -9.56
CA TYR A 59 -3.58 2.27 -9.52
C TYR A 59 -3.20 1.44 -10.73
N PHE A 60 -2.83 0.19 -10.48
CA PHE A 60 -2.62 -0.84 -11.49
C PHE A 60 -3.17 -2.17 -10.98
N TYR A 61 -3.92 -2.84 -11.82
CA TYR A 61 -4.39 -4.20 -11.58
C TYR A 61 -4.38 -4.99 -12.88
N GLN A 62 -3.79 -6.18 -12.83
CA GLN A 62 -3.78 -7.13 -13.93
C GLN A 62 -4.20 -8.49 -13.41
N ASP A 63 -5.30 -9.03 -13.96
CA ASP A 63 -5.70 -10.39 -13.70
C ASP A 63 -4.80 -11.33 -14.50
N THR A 64 -4.28 -12.36 -13.85
CA THR A 64 -3.46 -13.40 -14.49
C THR A 64 -4.07 -14.76 -14.25
N LEU A 65 -3.58 -15.80 -14.97
CA LEU A 65 -4.13 -17.15 -14.87
C LEU A 65 -3.95 -17.79 -13.47
N PHE A 66 -3.02 -17.30 -12.68
CA PHE A 66 -2.69 -17.85 -11.36
C PHE A 66 -2.96 -16.85 -10.26
N ASP A 67 -2.23 -15.75 -10.25
CA ASP A 67 -2.30 -14.74 -9.18
C ASP A 67 -2.38 -13.32 -9.79
N PRO A 68 -3.26 -12.46 -9.29
CA PRO A 68 -3.35 -11.09 -9.79
C PRO A 68 -2.10 -10.30 -9.44
N SER A 69 -1.68 -9.45 -10.37
CA SER A 69 -0.60 -8.48 -10.16
C SER A 69 -1.22 -7.12 -9.91
N ALA A 70 -0.84 -6.47 -8.81
CA ALA A 70 -1.45 -5.20 -8.43
C ALA A 70 -0.46 -4.25 -7.77
N GLN A 71 -0.69 -2.97 -8.00
CA GLN A 71 0.03 -1.89 -7.35
C GLN A 71 -0.92 -0.73 -7.12
N ILE A 72 -1.05 -0.30 -5.85
CA ILE A 72 -1.83 0.87 -5.48
C ILE A 72 -0.96 1.76 -4.61
N TYR A 73 -0.91 3.01 -4.97
CA TYR A 73 -0.18 4.04 -4.26
C TYR A 73 -1.04 5.28 -4.13
N LEU A 74 -1.10 5.83 -2.92
CA LEU A 74 -1.75 7.10 -2.64
C LEU A 74 -0.88 7.87 -1.66
N GLU A 75 -0.45 9.06 -2.03
CA GLU A 75 0.18 10.00 -1.10
C GLU A 75 -0.78 11.14 -0.81
N CYS A 76 -0.98 11.42 0.48
CA CYS A 76 -1.77 12.55 0.95
C CYS A 76 -0.95 13.46 1.86
N SER A 77 -1.12 14.77 1.69
CA SER A 77 -0.74 15.79 2.66
C SER A 77 -1.94 16.17 3.51
N TYR A 78 -1.71 16.44 4.80
CA TYR A 78 -2.74 16.68 5.79
C TYR A 78 -2.52 18.02 6.50
N ASP A 79 -3.60 18.73 6.85
CA ASP A 79 -3.50 19.73 7.91
C ASP A 79 -3.24 19.06 9.28
N ASP A 80 -2.78 19.83 10.26
CA ASP A 80 -2.37 19.29 11.57
C ASP A 80 -3.47 18.47 12.25
N MET A 81 -4.72 18.92 12.17
CA MET A 81 -5.85 18.25 12.83
C MET A 81 -6.26 17.00 12.06
N ALA A 82 -6.23 17.02 10.73
CA ALA A 82 -6.53 15.89 9.90
C ALA A 82 -5.45 14.80 10.05
N TYR A 83 -4.19 15.20 10.14
CA TYR A 83 -3.07 14.27 10.39
C TYR A 83 -3.25 13.50 11.70
N VAL A 84 -3.55 14.20 12.79
CA VAL A 84 -3.79 13.56 14.09
C VAL A 84 -4.97 12.57 14.01
N ARG A 85 -6.08 12.97 13.38
CA ARG A 85 -7.24 12.07 13.19
C ARG A 85 -6.88 10.82 12.37
N GLU A 86 -6.05 11.00 11.35
CA GLU A 86 -5.61 9.87 10.52
C GLU A 86 -4.68 8.91 11.27
N LEU A 87 -3.76 9.44 12.09
CA LEU A 87 -2.96 8.59 12.98
C LEU A 87 -3.83 7.82 13.99
N GLU A 88 -4.86 8.47 14.54
CA GLU A 88 -5.83 7.80 15.42
C GLU A 88 -6.60 6.70 14.67
N ARG A 89 -7.03 6.96 13.43
CA ARG A 89 -7.69 5.95 12.58
C ARG A 89 -6.76 4.76 12.34
N LEU A 90 -5.53 5.01 11.88
CA LEU A 90 -4.55 3.97 11.59
C LEU A 90 -4.22 3.13 12.83
N SER A 91 -3.93 3.77 13.96
CA SER A 91 -3.63 3.08 15.22
C SER A 91 -4.85 2.34 15.80
N GLY A 92 -6.04 2.69 15.37
CA GLY A 92 -7.31 2.08 15.77
C GLY A 92 -7.74 0.89 14.90
N ILE A 93 -7.08 0.64 13.77
CA ILE A 93 -7.40 -0.48 12.89
C ILE A 93 -7.20 -1.81 13.64
N ARG A 94 -8.23 -2.64 13.61
CA ARG A 94 -8.25 -3.92 14.31
C ARG A 94 -8.89 -4.99 13.43
N GLU A 95 -8.35 -6.17 13.50
CA GLU A 95 -8.95 -7.37 12.92
C GLU A 95 -9.17 -8.41 14.03
N ILE A 96 -10.23 -9.20 13.92
CA ILE A 96 -10.48 -10.33 14.84
C ILE A 96 -10.05 -11.61 14.10
N TYR A 97 -9.00 -12.22 14.60
CA TYR A 97 -8.48 -13.46 14.07
C TYR A 97 -8.52 -14.57 15.13
N ARG A 98 -9.16 -15.70 14.84
CA ARG A 98 -9.33 -16.84 15.77
C ARG A 98 -9.81 -16.42 17.17
N GLY A 99 -10.60 -15.33 17.25
CA GLY A 99 -11.13 -14.80 18.51
C GLY A 99 -10.18 -13.84 19.24
N GLU A 100 -9.01 -13.58 18.71
CA GLU A 100 -8.05 -12.60 19.23
C GLU A 100 -8.08 -11.31 18.40
N SER A 101 -8.08 -10.16 19.10
CA SER A 101 -8.01 -8.86 18.45
C SER A 101 -6.55 -8.56 18.10
N GLN A 102 -6.28 -8.37 16.81
CA GLN A 102 -4.99 -7.90 16.32
C GLN A 102 -5.07 -6.40 16.06
N VAL A 103 -4.08 -5.67 16.51
CA VAL A 103 -3.96 -4.22 16.32
C VAL A 103 -2.81 -3.97 15.38
N LEU A 104 -3.01 -3.01 14.47
CA LEU A 104 -1.96 -2.54 13.58
C LEU A 104 -0.75 -2.09 14.39
N GLN A 105 0.44 -2.53 13.97
CA GLN A 105 1.68 -2.19 14.65
C GLN A 105 2.44 -1.14 13.85
N LEU A 106 3.17 -0.29 14.57
CA LEU A 106 4.09 0.66 13.98
C LEU A 106 5.47 0.00 13.85
N ASP A 107 5.96 -0.07 12.61
CA ASP A 107 7.30 -0.56 12.29
C ASP A 107 8.24 0.64 12.07
N GLU A 108 9.30 0.72 12.86
CA GLU A 108 10.32 1.77 12.78
C GLU A 108 11.67 1.24 12.28
N VAL A 109 11.72 -0.02 11.83
CA VAL A 109 12.99 -0.73 11.55
C VAL A 109 13.11 -1.11 10.07
N ASN A 110 12.03 -1.62 9.47
CA ASN A 110 12.10 -2.23 8.15
C ASN A 110 11.87 -1.24 6.98
N PHE A 111 11.59 0.02 7.30
CA PHE A 111 11.34 1.09 6.33
C PHE A 111 12.22 2.31 6.60
N ALA A 112 12.33 3.20 5.63
CA ALA A 112 13.04 4.48 5.79
C ALA A 112 12.27 5.48 6.68
N TRP A 113 10.96 5.31 6.82
CA TRP A 113 10.05 6.07 7.69
C TRP A 113 9.23 5.13 8.56
N PRO A 114 8.72 5.57 9.72
CA PRO A 114 7.80 4.76 10.50
C PRO A 114 6.60 4.33 9.64
N ALA A 115 6.18 3.08 9.76
CA ALA A 115 5.12 2.51 8.94
C ALA A 115 4.09 1.76 9.78
N PHE A 116 2.81 2.01 9.53
CA PHE A 116 1.77 1.09 9.94
C PHE A 116 1.67 -0.03 8.91
N VAL A 117 1.78 -1.28 9.34
CA VAL A 117 1.86 -2.43 8.44
C VAL A 117 0.74 -3.41 8.73
N THR A 118 -0.05 -3.76 7.72
CA THR A 118 -1.06 -4.82 7.79
C THR A 118 -0.52 -6.14 7.23
N ILE A 119 0.18 -6.07 6.09
CA ILE A 119 0.73 -7.23 5.41
C ILE A 119 2.18 -6.94 5.05
N TYR A 120 3.06 -7.88 5.36
CA TYR A 120 4.48 -7.78 5.10
C TYR A 120 5.02 -9.05 4.45
N GLY A 121 5.05 -9.08 3.14
CA GLY A 121 5.67 -10.12 2.34
C GLY A 121 4.87 -11.43 2.18
N ASP A 122 3.73 -11.56 2.84
CA ASP A 122 2.92 -12.77 2.72
C ASP A 122 2.35 -12.94 1.31
N ASN A 123 2.55 -14.12 0.71
CA ASN A 123 2.15 -14.40 -0.67
C ASN A 123 2.56 -13.33 -1.68
N HIS A 124 3.76 -12.76 -1.54
CA HIS A 124 4.23 -11.63 -2.35
C HIS A 124 3.30 -10.40 -2.27
N CYS A 125 2.65 -10.22 -1.13
CA CYS A 125 1.72 -9.14 -0.87
C CYS A 125 2.27 -8.23 0.24
N TRP A 126 2.11 -6.93 0.07
CA TRP A 126 2.48 -5.91 1.07
C TRP A 126 1.38 -4.86 1.16
N GLU A 127 1.00 -4.49 2.37
CA GLU A 127 0.10 -3.37 2.61
C GLU A 127 0.58 -2.58 3.83
N TYR A 128 0.88 -1.30 3.63
CA TYR A 128 1.41 -0.43 4.67
C TYR A 128 1.12 1.05 4.40
N ALA A 129 1.23 1.88 5.45
CA ALA A 129 1.22 3.34 5.37
C ALA A 129 2.48 3.91 6.02
N LEU A 130 3.26 4.65 5.26
CA LEU A 130 4.46 5.35 5.71
C LEU A 130 4.09 6.72 6.27
N LEU A 131 4.63 7.06 7.42
CA LEU A 131 4.50 8.38 8.03
C LEU A 131 5.67 9.25 7.57
N LEU A 132 5.44 10.00 6.50
CA LEU A 132 6.44 10.88 5.91
C LEU A 132 6.56 12.19 6.68
N ASP A 133 7.59 12.98 6.36
CA ASP A 133 7.75 14.33 6.90
C ASP A 133 6.61 15.28 6.43
N ASP A 134 6.44 16.40 7.12
CA ASP A 134 5.50 17.46 6.77
C ASP A 134 4.02 17.00 6.71
N ASN A 135 3.60 16.17 7.68
CA ASN A 135 2.23 15.65 7.77
C ASN A 135 1.76 14.95 6.49
N ARG A 136 2.63 14.19 5.85
CA ARG A 136 2.28 13.37 4.69
C ARG A 136 2.22 11.89 5.06
N ILE A 137 1.32 11.17 4.42
CA ILE A 137 1.20 9.72 4.55
C ILE A 137 1.16 9.12 3.16
N ALA A 138 2.00 8.10 2.93
CA ALA A 138 1.99 7.30 1.71
C ALA A 138 1.41 5.92 2.00
N TYR A 139 0.27 5.63 1.40
CA TYR A 139 -0.39 4.33 1.45
C TYR A 139 0.06 3.48 0.28
N VAL A 140 0.44 2.26 0.55
CA VAL A 140 0.99 1.34 -0.44
C VAL A 140 0.33 -0.02 -0.33
N PHE A 141 -0.11 -0.55 -1.47
CA PHE A 141 -0.45 -1.95 -1.65
C PHE A 141 0.31 -2.49 -2.85
N LEU A 142 0.97 -3.64 -2.66
CA LEU A 142 1.71 -4.34 -3.71
C LEU A 142 1.35 -5.83 -3.69
N GLN A 143 1.15 -6.39 -4.86
CA GLN A 143 0.96 -7.82 -5.03
C GLN A 143 1.67 -8.28 -6.30
N PHE A 144 2.58 -9.26 -6.19
CA PHE A 144 3.37 -9.82 -7.29
C PHE A 144 4.06 -8.77 -8.15
N GLN A 145 4.62 -7.71 -7.54
CA GLN A 145 5.31 -6.63 -8.22
C GLN A 145 6.84 -6.79 -8.12
N ASN A 146 7.54 -6.58 -9.22
CA ASN A 146 8.99 -6.49 -9.22
C ASN A 146 9.45 -5.07 -8.87
N ARG A 147 10.58 -4.93 -8.16
CA ARG A 147 11.15 -3.63 -7.78
C ARG A 147 11.32 -2.66 -8.96
N ARG A 148 11.52 -3.18 -10.17
CA ARG A 148 11.72 -2.36 -11.39
C ARG A 148 10.42 -1.82 -11.98
N GLU A 149 9.28 -2.38 -11.56
CA GLU A 149 7.94 -2.05 -12.04
C GLU A 149 7.20 -1.11 -11.10
N ILE A 150 7.84 -0.72 -9.99
CA ILE A 150 7.25 0.16 -8.99
C ILE A 150 7.08 1.57 -9.53
N ALA A 151 5.88 2.11 -9.43
CA ALA A 151 5.46 3.40 -9.96
C ALA A 151 5.71 4.60 -9.01
N PHE A 152 6.11 4.36 -7.78
CA PHE A 152 6.38 5.38 -6.76
C PHE A 152 7.85 5.34 -6.31
N PRO A 153 8.34 6.28 -5.49
CA PRO A 153 9.71 6.32 -5.04
C PRO A 153 10.14 5.01 -4.36
N THR A 154 11.19 4.36 -4.88
CA THR A 154 11.63 3.04 -4.39
C THR A 154 12.20 3.06 -2.97
N GLU A 155 12.46 4.23 -2.42
CA GLU A 155 12.81 4.44 -1.00
C GLU A 155 11.63 4.20 -0.06
N TYR A 156 10.39 4.19 -0.57
CA TYR A 156 9.19 3.84 0.18
C TYR A 156 8.97 2.33 0.32
N LEU A 157 9.78 1.51 -0.38
CA LEU A 157 9.74 0.07 -0.23
C LEU A 157 10.43 -0.38 1.06
N PRO A 158 10.03 -1.53 1.62
CA PRO A 158 10.78 -2.17 2.69
C PRO A 158 12.24 -2.39 2.31
N HIS A 159 13.18 -2.28 3.25
CA HIS A 159 14.62 -2.39 3.00
C HIS A 159 15.03 -3.65 2.24
N HIS A 160 14.35 -4.76 2.48
CA HIS A 160 14.66 -6.07 1.87
C HIS A 160 13.74 -6.43 0.69
N TYR A 161 12.93 -5.49 0.21
CA TYR A 161 12.01 -5.76 -0.90
C TYR A 161 12.73 -6.30 -2.13
N GLY A 162 12.33 -7.49 -2.59
CA GLY A 162 12.88 -8.12 -3.79
C GLY A 162 14.32 -8.61 -3.69
N MET A 163 14.90 -8.70 -2.50
CA MET A 163 16.27 -9.19 -2.30
C MET A 163 16.37 -10.72 -2.15
N GLY A 164 15.26 -11.44 -2.23
CA GLY A 164 15.23 -12.90 -2.05
C GLY A 164 15.60 -13.32 -0.62
N VAL A 165 15.59 -12.40 0.33
CA VAL A 165 15.68 -12.72 1.75
C VAL A 165 14.39 -13.44 2.12
N GLU A 166 14.49 -14.54 2.85
CA GLU A 166 13.34 -15.31 3.29
C GLU A 166 12.36 -14.37 4.01
N GLU A 167 11.20 -14.22 3.43
CA GLU A 167 10.12 -13.33 3.91
C GLU A 167 9.67 -13.73 5.31
N GLU A 168 9.83 -15.01 5.67
CA GLU A 168 9.57 -15.58 6.98
C GLU A 168 10.27 -14.84 8.15
N SER A 169 11.43 -14.23 7.90
CA SER A 169 12.13 -13.46 8.95
C SER A 169 11.51 -12.10 9.24
N PHE A 170 10.54 -11.65 8.44
CA PHE A 170 9.92 -10.33 8.52
C PHE A 170 8.39 -10.36 8.65
N SER A 171 7.75 -11.51 8.58
CA SER A 171 6.30 -11.65 8.65
C SER A 171 5.79 -11.44 10.08
N ILE A 172 5.75 -10.20 10.54
CA ILE A 172 5.33 -9.88 11.90
C ILE A 172 3.87 -9.42 11.95
N TYR A 173 3.32 -8.94 10.84
CA TYR A 173 2.03 -8.28 10.79
C TYR A 173 1.15 -8.87 9.70
N LEU A 174 0.30 -9.79 10.06
CA LEU A 174 -0.63 -10.40 9.12
C LEU A 174 -2.05 -10.18 9.60
N PHE A 175 -2.78 -9.41 8.81
CA PHE A 175 -4.23 -9.43 8.84
C PHE A 175 -4.75 -10.50 7.87
N ASP A 176 -6.05 -10.77 7.90
CA ASP A 176 -6.67 -11.74 7.03
C ASP A 176 -6.51 -11.33 5.56
N VAL A 177 -5.80 -12.11 4.78
CA VAL A 177 -5.59 -11.92 3.34
C VAL A 177 -6.62 -12.68 2.51
N GLY A 178 -7.90 -12.56 2.85
CA GLY A 178 -8.99 -13.04 1.99
C GLY A 178 -9.04 -14.55 1.73
N GLY A 179 -8.51 -15.37 2.64
CA GLY A 179 -8.49 -16.83 2.55
C GLY A 179 -7.12 -17.43 2.30
N GLY A 180 -6.08 -16.62 2.23
CA GLY A 180 -4.68 -17.06 2.23
C GLY A 180 -4.22 -17.54 3.61
N ALA A 181 -3.01 -18.07 3.68
CA ALA A 181 -2.37 -18.45 4.93
C ALA A 181 -2.21 -17.22 5.83
N ARG A 182 -2.38 -17.41 7.13
CA ARG A 182 -2.32 -16.33 8.13
C ARG A 182 -1.06 -16.46 8.96
N ALA A 183 -0.54 -15.34 9.47
CA ALA A 183 0.54 -15.38 10.43
C ALA A 183 0.17 -16.30 11.60
N GLY A 184 0.97 -17.31 11.85
CA GLY A 184 0.73 -18.31 12.89
C GLY A 184 0.09 -19.62 12.41
N ASP A 185 -0.12 -19.79 11.12
CA ASP A 185 -0.41 -21.08 10.51
C ASP A 185 0.88 -21.86 10.14
N PHE A 186 2.05 -21.29 10.46
CA PHE A 186 3.38 -21.85 10.24
C PHE A 186 4.03 -22.26 11.55
#